data_703c400536eed7b096edadb1e6c27b43
#
_entry.id   703c400536eed7b096edadb1e6c27b43
#
_cell.length_a   1.000
_cell.length_b   1.000
_cell.length_c   1.000
_cell.angle_alpha   90.00
_cell.angle_beta   90.00
_cell.angle_gamma   90.00
#
_symmetry.space_group_name_H-M   'P 1'
#
loop_
_entity.id
_entity.type
_entity.pdbx_description
1 polymer ?
#
loop_
_entity_poly.entity_id
_entity_poly.type
_entity_poly.pdbx_seq_one_letter_code
_entity_poly.pdbx_strand_id
1 'polypeptide(L)'
;MNHNFNYYFNRSKKMSIRFDDRVAIVTGAGGGIGKQHALELAKRGAKVVVNDLGGSVDGSGASDAAEEVVDQIKSNGGEAISNGASVTDLEAVKEMVEKTMSEWGRVDILVNNAGILRDKSFHKVTIDDFNLVMDVHFQGTLNCTHSVFPIMREQEYGRIIFTSSSSGVFGNFGQTNYGSAKMAMIGLMNTLKLEGQNKNIYTNSITPVAYTRMTEGLIPEDFGQNLQPEFVTPAVIYLSSEHAPNGAIMAAGAGVFSRIFIHETMGVSLGMGEDMTPENIHASWDKISDMTDARALQNGGEQTLKFFELINK
;
A
#
# COMPACT_ATOMS: atom_id res chain seq x y z
N MET A 1 -28.36 -27.62 5.57
CA MET A 1 -28.45 -26.76 6.77
C MET A 1 -28.26 -25.33 6.31
N ASN A 2 -29.38 -24.61 6.15
CA ASN A 2 -29.38 -23.21 5.75
C ASN A 2 -29.04 -22.36 6.99
N HIS A 3 -27.85 -21.81 7.09
CA HIS A 3 -27.54 -20.77 8.05
C HIS A 3 -27.78 -19.40 7.39
N ASN A 4 -28.85 -18.75 7.82
CA ASN A 4 -29.17 -17.36 7.53
C ASN A 4 -28.02 -16.43 7.97
N PHE A 5 -27.23 -15.94 7.00
CA PHE A 5 -26.35 -14.78 7.18
C PHE A 5 -27.18 -13.48 7.00
N ASN A 6 -28.08 -13.20 7.92
CA ASN A 6 -28.77 -11.93 8.05
C ASN A 6 -28.40 -11.29 9.40
N TYR A 7 -27.17 -10.77 9.51
CA TYR A 7 -26.78 -10.00 10.69
C TYR A 7 -26.09 -8.68 10.29
N TYR A 8 -26.73 -7.58 10.76
CA TYR A 8 -26.21 -6.22 10.84
C TYR A 8 -26.10 -5.37 9.57
N PHE A 9 -27.19 -5.12 8.87
CA PHE A 9 -27.39 -3.82 8.22
C PHE A 9 -28.57 -3.10 8.90
N ASN A 10 -28.29 -2.57 10.10
CA ASN A 10 -29.15 -1.56 10.68
C ASN A 10 -28.98 -0.31 9.79
N ARG A 11 -30.08 0.21 9.20
CA ARG A 11 -30.12 1.43 8.38
C ARG A 11 -29.92 2.66 9.27
N SER A 12 -28.75 2.80 9.92
CA SER A 12 -28.24 4.09 10.35
C SER A 12 -27.90 4.90 9.08
N LYS A 13 -28.12 6.22 9.09
CA LYS A 13 -27.82 7.14 7.97
C LYS A 13 -26.57 6.66 7.25
N LYS A 14 -26.67 6.31 5.94
CA LYS A 14 -25.51 5.86 5.15
C LYS A 14 -24.45 6.92 5.26
N MET A 15 -23.38 6.63 6.02
CA MET A 15 -22.21 7.48 6.08
C MET A 15 -21.62 7.54 4.66
N SER A 16 -21.54 8.75 4.09
CA SER A 16 -20.97 8.96 2.77
C SER A 16 -19.54 9.48 2.95
N ILE A 17 -18.54 8.71 2.52
CA ILE A 17 -17.16 9.19 2.46
C ILE A 17 -17.04 10.11 1.25
N ARG A 18 -16.68 11.38 1.51
CA ARG A 18 -16.48 12.42 0.51
C ARG A 18 -15.08 13.02 0.66
N PHE A 19 -14.60 13.61 -0.44
CA PHE A 19 -13.28 14.26 -0.52
C PHE A 19 -13.39 15.66 -1.10
N ASP A 20 -14.50 16.32 -0.87
CA ASP A 20 -14.69 17.70 -1.32
C ASP A 20 -13.54 18.59 -0.79
N ASP A 21 -12.97 19.42 -1.66
CA ASP A 21 -11.80 20.27 -1.39
C ASP A 21 -10.49 19.52 -1.08
N ARG A 22 -10.42 18.20 -1.26
CA ARG A 22 -9.19 17.42 -1.13
C ARG A 22 -8.52 17.22 -2.48
N VAL A 23 -7.20 17.15 -2.45
CA VAL A 23 -6.34 16.92 -3.61
C VAL A 23 -5.63 15.57 -3.46
N ALA A 24 -5.76 14.73 -4.46
CA ALA A 24 -5.16 13.40 -4.50
C ALA A 24 -4.16 13.27 -5.65
N ILE A 25 -3.01 12.65 -5.38
CA ILE A 25 -2.07 12.18 -6.39
C ILE A 25 -2.15 10.65 -6.43
N VAL A 26 -2.42 10.09 -7.60
CA VAL A 26 -2.45 8.63 -7.82
C VAL A 26 -1.41 8.27 -8.85
N THR A 27 -0.40 7.47 -8.48
CA THR A 27 0.65 7.01 -9.40
C THR A 27 0.29 5.69 -10.06
N GLY A 28 0.71 5.50 -11.33
CA GLY A 28 0.29 4.35 -12.12
C GLY A 28 -1.21 4.34 -12.37
N ALA A 29 -1.80 5.52 -12.61
CA ALA A 29 -3.24 5.71 -12.67
C ALA A 29 -3.82 5.71 -14.08
N GLY A 30 -3.02 5.44 -15.11
CA GLY A 30 -3.49 5.29 -16.49
C GLY A 30 -4.24 3.98 -16.75
N GLY A 31 -4.16 3.00 -15.84
CA GLY A 31 -4.82 1.70 -16.01
C GLY A 31 -5.02 0.91 -14.72
N GLY A 32 -5.61 -0.29 -14.85
CA GLY A 32 -5.75 -1.23 -13.76
C GLY A 32 -6.43 -0.65 -12.51
N ILE A 33 -5.91 -1.03 -11.33
CA ILE A 33 -6.47 -0.58 -10.05
C ILE A 33 -6.26 0.93 -9.82
N GLY A 34 -5.11 1.49 -10.28
CA GLY A 34 -4.82 2.92 -10.13
C GLY A 34 -5.84 3.82 -10.83
N LYS A 35 -6.24 3.46 -12.06
CA LYS A 35 -7.33 4.12 -12.79
C LYS A 35 -8.62 4.13 -11.98
N GLN A 36 -9.01 2.98 -11.39
CA GLN A 36 -10.24 2.88 -10.62
C GLN A 36 -10.18 3.74 -9.34
N HIS A 37 -9.00 3.81 -8.70
CA HIS A 37 -8.81 4.68 -7.55
C HIS A 37 -8.96 6.16 -7.91
N ALA A 38 -8.34 6.60 -9.02
CA ALA A 38 -8.44 7.97 -9.50
C ALA A 38 -9.90 8.36 -9.83
N LEU A 39 -10.61 7.50 -10.57
CA LEU A 39 -12.01 7.71 -10.94
C LEU A 39 -12.92 7.82 -9.71
N GLU A 40 -12.78 6.92 -8.73
CA GLU A 40 -13.65 6.92 -7.55
C GLU A 40 -13.32 8.06 -6.58
N LEU A 41 -12.05 8.46 -6.44
CA LEU A 41 -11.66 9.66 -5.68
C LEU A 41 -12.29 10.91 -6.29
N ALA A 42 -12.19 11.09 -7.60
CA ALA A 42 -12.79 12.23 -8.32
C ALA A 42 -14.32 12.23 -8.20
N LYS A 43 -14.98 11.10 -8.40
CA LYS A 43 -16.43 10.94 -8.22
C LYS A 43 -16.89 11.33 -6.82
N ARG A 44 -16.03 11.20 -5.81
CA ARG A 44 -16.31 11.60 -4.42
C ARG A 44 -15.90 13.04 -4.10
N GLY A 45 -15.48 13.81 -5.10
CA GLY A 45 -15.21 15.25 -4.99
C GLY A 45 -13.73 15.61 -4.83
N ALA A 46 -12.80 14.64 -4.86
CA ALA A 46 -11.38 14.98 -4.89
C ALA A 46 -10.98 15.58 -6.24
N LYS A 47 -10.03 16.53 -6.20
CA LYS A 47 -9.25 16.95 -7.36
C LYS A 47 -8.09 15.98 -7.53
N VAL A 48 -7.85 15.45 -8.73
CA VAL A 48 -6.95 14.31 -8.91
C VAL A 48 -5.83 14.59 -9.89
N VAL A 49 -4.59 14.36 -9.46
CA VAL A 49 -3.46 14.19 -10.37
C VAL A 49 -3.41 12.72 -10.78
N VAL A 50 -3.61 12.47 -12.05
CA VAL A 50 -3.46 11.16 -12.69
C VAL A 50 -2.03 11.06 -13.21
N ASN A 51 -1.15 10.43 -12.43
CA ASN A 51 0.23 10.22 -12.86
C ASN A 51 0.39 8.83 -13.47
N ASP A 52 0.87 8.78 -14.70
CA ASP A 52 1.25 7.53 -15.38
C ASP A 52 2.28 7.83 -16.47
N LEU A 53 3.36 7.06 -16.52
CA LEU A 53 4.37 7.16 -17.58
C LEU A 53 3.84 6.66 -18.93
N GLY A 54 2.72 5.93 -18.93
CA GLY A 54 2.15 5.31 -20.13
C GLY A 54 2.87 4.06 -20.58
N GLY A 55 3.74 3.50 -19.74
CA GLY A 55 4.51 2.29 -20.05
C GLY A 55 3.67 1.00 -20.01
N SER A 56 4.22 -0.05 -20.63
CA SER A 56 3.71 -1.41 -20.52
C SER A 56 4.07 -2.04 -19.16
N VAL A 57 3.56 -3.25 -18.89
CA VAL A 57 3.76 -3.96 -17.60
C VAL A 57 5.25 -4.17 -17.27
N ASP A 58 6.10 -4.29 -18.27
CA ASP A 58 7.55 -4.46 -18.11
C ASP A 58 8.32 -3.14 -17.95
N GLY A 59 7.63 -2.00 -17.98
CA GLY A 59 8.21 -0.65 -17.85
C GLY A 59 8.68 -0.03 -19.16
N SER A 60 8.37 -0.61 -20.32
CA SER A 60 8.74 -0.06 -21.63
C SER A 60 7.60 0.73 -22.28
N GLY A 61 7.94 1.65 -23.19
CA GLY A 61 6.97 2.42 -23.99
C GLY A 61 6.38 3.64 -23.26
N ALA A 62 5.50 4.36 -23.95
CA ALA A 62 4.72 5.50 -23.44
C ALA A 62 3.36 5.55 -24.15
N SER A 63 2.34 6.09 -23.48
CA SER A 63 1.00 6.27 -24.02
C SER A 63 0.28 7.43 -23.33
N ASP A 64 -0.83 7.88 -23.91
CA ASP A 64 -1.67 8.95 -23.37
C ASP A 64 -2.67 8.46 -22.30
N ALA A 65 -2.39 7.31 -21.67
CA ALA A 65 -3.30 6.66 -20.73
C ALA A 65 -3.72 7.55 -19.56
N ALA A 66 -2.83 8.41 -19.07
CA ALA A 66 -3.16 9.39 -18.03
C ALA A 66 -4.19 10.42 -18.53
N GLU A 67 -4.05 10.89 -19.75
CA GLU A 67 -4.96 11.89 -20.37
C GLU A 67 -6.35 11.29 -20.59
N GLU A 68 -6.44 10.04 -21.06
CA GLU A 68 -7.71 9.34 -21.22
C GLU A 68 -8.50 9.24 -19.90
N VAL A 69 -7.80 9.00 -18.79
CA VAL A 69 -8.44 8.95 -17.46
C VAL A 69 -8.87 10.34 -17.00
N VAL A 70 -8.07 11.37 -17.26
CA VAL A 70 -8.43 12.77 -16.97
C VAL A 70 -9.68 13.18 -17.76
N ASP A 71 -9.76 12.85 -19.03
CA ASP A 71 -10.93 13.14 -19.86
C ASP A 71 -12.19 12.42 -19.34
N GLN A 72 -12.04 11.19 -18.90
CA GLN A 72 -13.12 10.43 -18.26
C GLN A 72 -13.58 11.08 -16.93
N ILE A 73 -12.65 11.58 -16.12
CA ILE A 73 -12.98 12.30 -14.87
C ILE A 73 -13.73 13.59 -15.20
N LYS A 74 -13.22 14.40 -16.13
CA LYS A 74 -13.83 15.68 -16.54
C LYS A 74 -15.21 15.50 -17.17
N SER A 75 -15.38 14.49 -18.02
CA SER A 75 -16.68 14.19 -18.64
C SER A 75 -17.75 13.78 -17.61
N ASN A 76 -17.33 13.25 -16.46
CA ASN A 76 -18.19 12.92 -15.33
C ASN A 76 -18.36 14.09 -14.34
N GLY A 77 -17.88 15.31 -14.68
CA GLY A 77 -18.01 16.51 -13.86
C GLY A 77 -16.99 16.63 -12.72
N GLY A 78 -15.95 15.79 -12.70
CA GLY A 78 -14.83 15.87 -11.75
C GLY A 78 -13.71 16.80 -12.25
N GLU A 79 -12.70 17.02 -11.40
CA GLU A 79 -11.54 17.86 -11.67
C GLU A 79 -10.25 17.03 -11.62
N ALA A 80 -9.47 17.04 -12.70
CA ALA A 80 -8.22 16.29 -12.78
C ALA A 80 -7.22 16.92 -13.74
N ILE A 81 -5.93 16.65 -13.51
CA ILE A 81 -4.83 16.93 -14.44
C ILE A 81 -4.00 15.66 -14.66
N SER A 82 -3.43 15.52 -15.86
CA SER A 82 -2.50 14.46 -16.20
C SER A 82 -1.06 14.84 -15.84
N ASN A 83 -0.25 13.82 -15.54
CA ASN A 83 1.18 13.95 -15.34
C ASN A 83 1.90 12.70 -15.86
N GLY A 84 2.93 12.87 -16.68
CA GLY A 84 3.72 11.79 -17.29
C GLY A 84 5.07 11.52 -16.60
N ALA A 85 5.31 12.05 -15.41
CA ALA A 85 6.58 11.87 -14.71
C ALA A 85 6.82 10.40 -14.36
N SER A 86 8.05 9.92 -14.56
CA SER A 86 8.51 8.68 -13.96
C SER A 86 8.66 8.86 -12.46
N VAL A 87 8.09 7.95 -11.65
CA VAL A 87 8.25 7.97 -10.20
C VAL A 87 9.70 7.74 -9.76
N THR A 88 10.56 7.19 -10.63
CA THR A 88 11.99 6.98 -10.36
C THR A 88 12.81 8.26 -10.52
N ASP A 89 12.29 9.26 -11.21
CA ASP A 89 12.93 10.56 -11.38
C ASP A 89 12.44 11.52 -10.29
N LEU A 90 13.30 11.77 -9.30
CA LEU A 90 12.97 12.62 -8.16
C LEU A 90 12.64 14.06 -8.59
N GLU A 91 13.35 14.63 -9.56
CA GLU A 91 13.10 16.01 -9.98
C GLU A 91 11.76 16.12 -10.73
N ALA A 92 11.45 15.17 -11.62
CA ALA A 92 10.15 15.13 -12.27
C ALA A 92 8.98 14.90 -11.27
N VAL A 93 9.21 14.15 -10.20
CA VAL A 93 8.23 13.99 -9.10
C VAL A 93 8.06 15.31 -8.34
N LYS A 94 9.13 16.05 -8.05
CA LYS A 94 9.03 17.38 -7.41
C LYS A 94 8.25 18.36 -8.28
N GLU A 95 8.54 18.41 -9.58
CA GLU A 95 7.80 19.25 -10.54
C GLU A 95 6.30 18.88 -10.59
N MET A 96 5.96 17.60 -10.51
CA MET A 96 4.57 17.15 -10.39
C MET A 96 3.90 17.71 -9.13
N VAL A 97 4.58 17.64 -7.99
CA VAL A 97 4.05 18.14 -6.72
C VAL A 97 3.95 19.67 -6.73
N GLU A 98 4.94 20.38 -7.24
CA GLU A 98 4.93 21.84 -7.40
C GLU A 98 3.78 22.31 -8.30
N LYS A 99 3.56 21.62 -9.43
CA LYS A 99 2.42 21.89 -10.31
C LYS A 99 1.09 21.67 -9.59
N THR A 100 0.99 20.61 -8.79
CA THR A 100 -0.21 20.32 -7.97
C THR A 100 -0.48 21.42 -6.95
N MET A 101 0.57 21.89 -6.28
CA MET A 101 0.50 22.99 -5.33
C MET A 101 0.14 24.32 -6.00
N SER A 102 0.68 24.59 -7.19
CA SER A 102 0.33 25.79 -7.97
C SER A 102 -1.12 25.78 -8.41
N GLU A 103 -1.66 24.62 -8.78
CA GLU A 103 -3.03 24.49 -9.26
C GLU A 103 -4.08 24.55 -8.15
N TRP A 104 -3.82 23.89 -7.01
CA TRP A 104 -4.82 23.68 -5.96
C TRP A 104 -4.39 24.03 -4.54
N GLY A 105 -3.13 24.39 -4.34
CA GLY A 105 -2.60 24.89 -3.06
C GLY A 105 -2.42 23.83 -1.97
N ARG A 106 -2.62 22.54 -2.27
CA ARG A 106 -2.56 21.45 -1.28
C ARG A 106 -2.33 20.08 -1.90
N VAL A 107 -1.88 19.12 -1.07
CA VAL A 107 -1.87 17.69 -1.37
C VAL A 107 -2.34 16.94 -0.13
N ASP A 108 -3.48 16.27 -0.20
CA ASP A 108 -4.10 15.57 0.93
C ASP A 108 -3.93 14.07 0.92
N ILE A 109 -3.94 13.49 -0.29
CA ILE A 109 -3.94 12.04 -0.49
C ILE A 109 -2.84 11.70 -1.50
N LEU A 110 -2.01 10.71 -1.14
CA LEU A 110 -1.07 10.08 -2.07
C LEU A 110 -1.35 8.59 -2.14
N VAL A 111 -1.65 8.09 -3.32
CA VAL A 111 -1.77 6.65 -3.59
C VAL A 111 -0.56 6.20 -4.40
N ASN A 112 0.41 5.59 -3.76
CA ASN A 112 1.58 4.99 -4.38
C ASN A 112 1.18 3.64 -4.98
N ASN A 113 0.87 3.65 -6.28
CA ASN A 113 0.39 2.46 -6.99
C ASN A 113 1.25 2.10 -8.21
N ALA A 114 2.07 2.98 -8.73
CA ALA A 114 2.97 2.69 -9.86
C ALA A 114 3.80 1.42 -9.64
N GLY A 115 3.98 0.63 -10.68
CA GLY A 115 4.73 -0.62 -10.58
C GLY A 115 4.87 -1.37 -11.89
N ILE A 116 5.85 -2.27 -11.92
CA ILE A 116 6.19 -3.15 -13.03
C ILE A 116 6.43 -4.59 -12.57
N LEU A 117 6.51 -5.55 -13.47
CA LEU A 117 6.89 -6.94 -13.18
C LEU A 117 8.09 -7.37 -14.04
N ARG A 118 9.04 -8.04 -13.39
CA ARG A 118 10.20 -8.70 -13.99
C ARG A 118 10.43 -10.04 -13.28
N ASP A 119 9.38 -10.88 -13.31
CA ASP A 119 9.31 -12.12 -12.53
C ASP A 119 10.21 -13.21 -13.14
N LYS A 120 11.12 -13.71 -12.33
CA LYS A 120 12.00 -14.85 -12.62
C LYS A 120 12.38 -15.53 -11.31
N SER A 121 12.59 -16.86 -11.34
CA SER A 121 13.18 -17.55 -10.19
C SER A 121 14.55 -16.93 -9.82
N PHE A 122 14.90 -16.90 -8.53
CA PHE A 122 16.04 -16.15 -7.99
C PHE A 122 17.35 -16.41 -8.72
N HIS A 123 17.63 -17.65 -9.09
CA HIS A 123 18.84 -18.00 -9.83
C HIS A 123 18.87 -17.53 -11.30
N LYS A 124 17.75 -16.98 -11.81
CA LYS A 124 17.60 -16.49 -13.20
C LYS A 124 17.36 -14.99 -13.27
N VAL A 125 16.95 -14.36 -12.17
CA VAL A 125 16.74 -12.91 -12.15
C VAL A 125 18.10 -12.22 -12.29
N THR A 126 18.19 -11.23 -13.18
CA THR A 126 19.40 -10.39 -13.28
C THR A 126 19.37 -9.33 -12.20
N ILE A 127 20.56 -8.84 -11.83
CA ILE A 127 20.65 -7.72 -10.89
C ILE A 127 19.98 -6.46 -11.45
N ASP A 128 20.07 -6.24 -12.75
CA ASP A 128 19.42 -5.10 -13.42
C ASP A 128 17.88 -5.20 -13.33
N ASP A 129 17.28 -6.37 -13.60
CA ASP A 129 15.85 -6.59 -13.42
C ASP A 129 15.44 -6.43 -11.94
N PHE A 130 16.29 -6.91 -11.01
CA PHE A 130 16.04 -6.75 -9.58
C PHE A 130 16.03 -5.26 -9.19
N ASN A 131 17.06 -4.52 -9.56
CA ASN A 131 17.19 -3.11 -9.26
C ASN A 131 16.07 -2.29 -9.90
N LEU A 132 15.74 -2.54 -11.17
CA LEU A 132 14.66 -1.82 -11.85
C LEU A 132 13.30 -1.98 -11.10
N VAL A 133 13.00 -3.19 -10.62
CA VAL A 133 11.79 -3.42 -9.82
C VAL A 133 11.84 -2.67 -8.47
N MET A 134 13.00 -2.70 -7.80
CA MET A 134 13.22 -1.92 -6.57
C MET A 134 13.08 -0.42 -6.83
N ASP A 135 13.64 0.08 -7.91
CA ASP A 135 13.61 1.50 -8.26
C ASP A 135 12.19 1.98 -8.53
N VAL A 136 11.41 1.26 -9.33
CA VAL A 136 10.04 1.68 -9.62
C VAL A 136 9.15 1.55 -8.39
N HIS A 137 9.18 0.41 -7.70
CA HIS A 137 8.25 0.15 -6.61
C HIS A 137 8.64 0.86 -5.31
N PHE A 138 9.90 0.73 -4.88
CA PHE A 138 10.31 1.27 -3.58
C PHE A 138 10.87 2.69 -3.71
N GLN A 139 11.88 2.91 -4.57
CA GLN A 139 12.46 4.25 -4.73
C GLN A 139 11.42 5.24 -5.27
N GLY A 140 10.58 4.84 -6.24
CA GLY A 140 9.50 5.67 -6.75
C GLY A 140 8.46 6.03 -5.68
N THR A 141 8.08 5.06 -4.85
CA THR A 141 7.23 5.30 -3.68
C THR A 141 7.88 6.25 -2.68
N LEU A 142 9.19 6.09 -2.41
CA LEU A 142 9.94 6.97 -1.53
C LEU A 142 10.00 8.39 -2.09
N ASN A 143 10.31 8.56 -3.38
CA ASN A 143 10.36 9.86 -4.04
C ASN A 143 9.04 10.63 -3.91
N CYS A 144 7.91 9.99 -4.26
CA CYS A 144 6.59 10.59 -4.15
C CYS A 144 6.23 10.93 -2.69
N THR A 145 6.46 9.99 -1.79
CA THR A 145 6.12 10.18 -0.37
C THR A 145 6.95 11.30 0.26
N HIS A 146 8.27 11.31 0.00
CA HIS A 146 9.19 12.33 0.51
C HIS A 146 8.83 13.72 0.00
N SER A 147 8.39 13.85 -1.25
CA SER A 147 8.01 15.13 -1.84
C SER A 147 6.72 15.72 -1.28
N VAL A 148 5.74 14.89 -0.88
CA VAL A 148 4.47 15.37 -0.34
C VAL A 148 4.46 15.46 1.20
N PHE A 149 5.28 14.70 1.90
CA PHE A 149 5.24 14.60 3.36
C PHE A 149 5.48 15.93 4.08
N PRO A 150 6.44 16.80 3.68
CA PRO A 150 6.60 18.15 4.26
C PRO A 150 5.33 19.00 4.11
N ILE A 151 4.71 18.99 2.93
CA ILE A 151 3.48 19.72 2.64
C ILE A 151 2.34 19.25 3.56
N MET A 152 2.15 17.92 3.67
CA MET A 152 1.15 17.33 4.55
C MET A 152 1.41 17.69 6.03
N ARG A 153 2.69 17.80 6.45
CA ARG A 153 3.04 18.24 7.81
C ARG A 153 2.65 19.70 8.08
N GLU A 154 2.84 20.58 7.11
CA GLU A 154 2.43 22.00 7.22
C GLU A 154 0.92 22.14 7.23
N GLN A 155 0.20 21.36 6.43
CA GLN A 155 -1.28 21.33 6.38
C GLN A 155 -1.92 20.64 7.59
N GLU A 156 -1.16 19.88 8.38
CA GLU A 156 -1.63 19.03 9.47
C GLU A 156 -2.70 18.00 9.01
N TYR A 157 -2.52 17.51 7.80
CA TYR A 157 -3.37 16.48 7.20
C TYR A 157 -2.64 15.74 6.07
N GLY A 158 -2.72 14.42 6.09
CA GLY A 158 -2.23 13.57 5.00
C GLY A 158 -2.77 12.14 5.08
N ARG A 159 -3.00 11.53 3.93
CA ARG A 159 -3.34 10.12 3.79
C ARG A 159 -2.46 9.51 2.72
N ILE A 160 -1.59 8.61 3.12
CA ILE A 160 -0.62 7.97 2.22
C ILE A 160 -0.92 6.48 2.15
N ILE A 161 -1.20 6.00 0.96
CA ILE A 161 -1.54 4.61 0.69
C ILE A 161 -0.40 3.97 -0.10
N PHE A 162 0.08 2.85 0.40
CA PHE A 162 1.11 2.03 -0.25
C PHE A 162 0.47 0.79 -0.86
N THR A 163 0.61 0.61 -2.16
CA THR A 163 0.17 -0.62 -2.83
C THR A 163 1.24 -1.70 -2.68
N SER A 164 1.15 -2.45 -1.58
CA SER A 164 1.97 -3.63 -1.32
C SER A 164 1.40 -4.85 -2.07
N SER A 165 1.66 -6.05 -1.61
CA SER A 165 1.20 -7.31 -2.20
C SER A 165 1.25 -8.44 -1.18
N SER A 166 0.42 -9.47 -1.38
CA SER A 166 0.57 -10.76 -0.70
C SER A 166 1.97 -11.36 -0.91
N SER A 167 2.58 -11.14 -2.09
CA SER A 167 3.96 -11.54 -2.38
C SER A 167 4.98 -10.86 -1.48
N GLY A 168 4.74 -9.60 -1.07
CA GLY A 168 5.59 -8.91 -0.10
C GLY A 168 5.43 -9.45 1.31
N VAL A 169 4.18 -9.74 1.72
CA VAL A 169 3.87 -10.18 3.10
C VAL A 169 4.18 -11.66 3.33
N PHE A 170 3.84 -12.51 2.36
CA PHE A 170 3.89 -13.97 2.52
C PHE A 170 4.92 -14.67 1.60
N GLY A 171 5.49 -13.92 0.65
CA GLY A 171 6.36 -14.47 -0.39
C GLY A 171 5.56 -15.08 -1.55
N ASN A 172 6.20 -15.12 -2.72
CA ASN A 172 5.70 -15.84 -3.88
C ASN A 172 6.89 -16.33 -4.73
N PHE A 173 6.78 -17.54 -5.28
CA PHE A 173 7.83 -18.11 -6.11
C PHE A 173 8.07 -17.26 -7.36
N GLY A 174 9.33 -16.98 -7.66
CA GLY A 174 9.72 -16.20 -8.85
C GLY A 174 9.63 -14.68 -8.69
N GLN A 175 9.28 -14.17 -7.51
CA GLN A 175 9.07 -12.75 -7.24
C GLN A 175 9.98 -12.17 -6.14
N THR A 176 11.25 -12.58 -6.10
CA THR A 176 12.17 -12.11 -5.06
C THR A 176 12.42 -10.59 -5.11
N ASN A 177 12.54 -10.00 -6.30
CA ASN A 177 12.63 -8.56 -6.50
C ASN A 177 11.34 -7.84 -6.08
N TYR A 178 10.21 -8.28 -6.62
CA TYR A 178 8.90 -7.71 -6.36
C TYR A 178 8.49 -7.84 -4.89
N GLY A 179 8.60 -9.05 -4.31
CA GLY A 179 8.30 -9.31 -2.90
C GLY A 179 9.15 -8.45 -1.97
N SER A 180 10.45 -8.31 -2.25
CA SER A 180 11.35 -7.44 -1.48
C SER A 180 10.89 -5.98 -1.52
N ALA A 181 10.60 -5.44 -2.71
CA ALA A 181 10.14 -4.06 -2.88
C ALA A 181 8.80 -3.82 -2.15
N LYS A 182 7.86 -4.76 -2.27
CA LYS A 182 6.54 -4.66 -1.63
C LYS A 182 6.58 -4.76 -0.11
N MET A 183 7.52 -5.54 0.46
CA MET A 183 7.73 -5.57 1.90
C MET A 183 8.49 -4.32 2.41
N ALA A 184 9.41 -3.77 1.63
CA ALA A 184 10.09 -2.52 1.95
C ALA A 184 9.10 -1.34 2.16
N MET A 185 8.02 -1.28 1.37
CA MET A 185 6.94 -0.30 1.56
C MET A 185 6.25 -0.43 2.92
N ILE A 186 6.07 -1.66 3.43
CA ILE A 186 5.47 -1.90 4.75
C ILE A 186 6.41 -1.39 5.84
N GLY A 187 7.72 -1.59 5.70
CA GLY A 187 8.72 -1.02 6.61
C GLY A 187 8.67 0.51 6.65
N LEU A 188 8.60 1.15 5.46
CA LEU A 188 8.45 2.61 5.34
C LEU A 188 7.15 3.09 6.00
N MET A 189 6.01 2.45 5.71
CA MET A 189 4.71 2.73 6.33
C MET A 189 4.78 2.67 7.86
N ASN A 190 5.38 1.61 8.40
CA ASN A 190 5.46 1.39 9.85
C ASN A 190 6.25 2.48 10.57
N THR A 191 7.24 3.09 9.93
CA THR A 191 7.99 4.22 10.49
C THR A 191 7.24 5.52 10.32
N LEU A 192 6.73 5.79 9.13
CA LEU A 192 6.03 7.04 8.83
C LEU A 192 4.71 7.20 9.62
N LYS A 193 4.02 6.10 9.97
CA LYS A 193 2.83 6.17 10.83
C LYS A 193 3.14 6.81 12.19
N LEU A 194 4.35 6.59 12.72
CA LEU A 194 4.80 7.16 13.99
C LEU A 194 5.20 8.64 13.83
N GLU A 195 5.92 8.96 12.75
CA GLU A 195 6.40 10.31 12.48
C GLU A 195 5.28 11.27 12.07
N GLY A 196 4.24 10.76 11.39
CA GLY A 196 3.11 11.53 10.88
C GLY A 196 1.96 11.70 11.87
N GLN A 197 1.84 10.83 12.87
CA GLN A 197 0.68 10.74 13.74
C GLN A 197 0.29 12.08 14.40
N ASN A 198 1.26 12.82 14.93
CA ASN A 198 1.01 14.09 15.61
C ASN A 198 0.66 15.24 14.65
N LYS A 199 0.70 15.00 13.36
CA LYS A 199 0.33 15.92 12.29
C LYS A 199 -0.86 15.42 11.47
N ASN A 200 -1.62 14.46 12.02
CA ASN A 200 -2.76 13.86 11.34
C ASN A 200 -2.41 13.29 9.95
N ILE A 201 -1.17 12.80 9.80
CA ILE A 201 -0.72 12.11 8.61
C ILE A 201 -0.78 10.62 8.90
N TYR A 202 -1.67 9.91 8.21
CA TYR A 202 -1.86 8.47 8.38
C TYR A 202 -1.34 7.72 7.15
N THR A 203 -0.58 6.66 7.43
CA THR A 203 0.01 5.82 6.40
C THR A 203 -0.52 4.40 6.51
N ASN A 204 -1.04 3.87 5.41
CA ASN A 204 -1.64 2.55 5.35
C ASN A 204 -1.19 1.81 4.09
N SER A 205 -1.36 0.51 4.07
CA SER A 205 -1.02 -0.32 2.90
C SER A 205 -2.20 -1.18 2.48
N ILE A 206 -2.28 -1.46 1.18
CA ILE A 206 -3.16 -2.48 0.62
C ILE A 206 -2.34 -3.65 0.06
N THR A 207 -2.91 -4.85 0.11
CA THR A 207 -2.45 -6.03 -0.63
C THR A 207 -3.60 -6.45 -1.55
N PRO A 208 -3.63 -5.91 -2.78
CA PRO A 208 -4.75 -6.11 -3.69
C PRO A 208 -4.73 -7.50 -4.31
N VAL A 209 -5.94 -8.04 -4.55
CA VAL A 209 -6.15 -9.20 -5.41
C VAL A 209 -7.09 -8.76 -6.52
N ALA A 210 -6.54 -8.56 -7.72
CA ALA A 210 -7.28 -8.08 -8.89
C ALA A 210 -6.76 -8.73 -10.18
N TYR A 211 -7.66 -8.93 -11.13
CA TYR A 211 -7.31 -9.32 -12.50
C TYR A 211 -6.97 -8.05 -13.28
N THR A 212 -5.72 -7.91 -13.67
CA THR A 212 -5.19 -6.77 -14.39
C THR A 212 -4.20 -7.26 -15.44
N ARG A 213 -3.69 -6.39 -16.28
CA ARG A 213 -2.56 -6.72 -17.19
C ARG A 213 -1.37 -7.36 -16.45
N MET A 214 -1.14 -7.02 -15.18
CA MET A 214 -0.05 -7.60 -14.36
C MET A 214 -0.31 -9.04 -13.92
N THR A 215 -1.57 -9.45 -13.81
CA THR A 215 -1.98 -10.78 -13.34
C THR A 215 -2.56 -11.66 -14.47
N GLU A 216 -2.65 -11.11 -15.68
CA GLU A 216 -3.03 -11.85 -16.87
C GLU A 216 -2.05 -13.03 -17.11
N GLY A 217 -2.59 -14.22 -17.29
CA GLY A 217 -1.79 -15.44 -17.39
C GLY A 217 -1.35 -16.07 -16.05
N LEU A 218 -1.47 -15.36 -14.92
CA LEU A 218 -1.23 -15.89 -13.58
C LEU A 218 -2.52 -16.38 -12.91
N ILE A 219 -3.65 -15.76 -13.25
CA ILE A 219 -4.99 -16.09 -12.73
C ILE A 219 -5.80 -16.65 -13.90
N PRO A 220 -6.48 -17.81 -13.77
CA PRO A 220 -7.37 -18.32 -14.80
C PRO A 220 -8.45 -17.29 -15.17
N GLU A 221 -8.75 -17.16 -16.46
CA GLU A 221 -9.67 -16.13 -16.99
C GLU A 221 -11.09 -16.25 -16.39
N ASP A 222 -11.54 -17.46 -16.09
CA ASP A 222 -12.84 -17.73 -15.45
C ASP A 222 -12.98 -17.06 -14.06
N PHE A 223 -11.86 -16.83 -13.36
CA PHE A 223 -11.84 -16.09 -12.10
C PHE A 223 -11.71 -14.57 -12.29
N GLY A 224 -11.28 -14.12 -13.48
CA GLY A 224 -11.05 -12.70 -13.79
C GLY A 224 -12.29 -11.83 -13.58
N GLN A 225 -13.48 -12.34 -13.90
CA GLN A 225 -14.75 -11.60 -13.71
C GLN A 225 -15.05 -11.28 -12.24
N ASN A 226 -14.59 -12.13 -11.31
CA ASN A 226 -14.77 -11.93 -9.87
C ASN A 226 -13.64 -11.09 -9.24
N LEU A 227 -12.62 -10.73 -10.01
CA LEU A 227 -11.42 -10.04 -9.55
C LEU A 227 -11.22 -8.70 -10.28
N GLN A 228 -12.32 -8.02 -10.62
CA GLN A 228 -12.22 -6.74 -11.31
C GLN A 228 -11.50 -5.69 -10.45
N PRO A 229 -10.68 -4.81 -11.06
CA PRO A 229 -9.89 -3.80 -10.35
C PRO A 229 -10.72 -2.90 -9.42
N GLU A 230 -11.94 -2.59 -9.78
CA GLU A 230 -12.86 -1.77 -8.97
C GLU A 230 -13.20 -2.38 -7.62
N PHE A 231 -13.08 -3.70 -7.43
CA PHE A 231 -13.37 -4.36 -6.15
C PHE A 231 -12.30 -4.11 -5.08
N VAL A 232 -11.13 -3.61 -5.47
CA VAL A 232 -10.07 -3.15 -4.57
C VAL A 232 -10.32 -1.72 -4.08
N THR A 233 -10.90 -0.90 -4.94
CA THR A 233 -11.04 0.56 -4.74
C THR A 233 -11.72 0.95 -3.43
N PRO A 234 -12.77 0.29 -2.93
CA PRO A 234 -13.40 0.65 -1.66
C PRO A 234 -12.41 0.66 -0.46
N ALA A 235 -11.41 -0.23 -0.46
CA ALA A 235 -10.36 -0.24 0.56
C ALA A 235 -9.51 1.05 0.51
N VAL A 236 -9.07 1.45 -0.69
CA VAL A 236 -8.28 2.67 -0.87
C VAL A 236 -9.09 3.91 -0.49
N ILE A 237 -10.36 4.00 -0.88
CA ILE A 237 -11.25 5.10 -0.50
C ILE A 237 -11.39 5.18 1.03
N TYR A 238 -11.59 4.06 1.71
CA TYR A 238 -11.68 4.03 3.16
C TYR A 238 -10.37 4.48 3.82
N LEU A 239 -9.23 3.94 3.36
CA LEU A 239 -7.91 4.27 3.90
C LEU A 239 -7.46 5.71 3.58
N SER A 240 -8.06 6.35 2.57
CA SER A 240 -7.84 7.76 2.23
C SER A 240 -8.73 8.73 3.00
N SER A 241 -9.72 8.24 3.74
CA SER A 241 -10.73 9.05 4.42
C SER A 241 -10.25 9.58 5.78
N GLU A 242 -11.06 10.46 6.37
CA GLU A 242 -10.85 10.94 7.74
C GLU A 242 -11.01 9.83 8.80
N HIS A 243 -11.71 8.75 8.43
CA HIS A 243 -11.96 7.59 9.30
C HIS A 243 -10.88 6.50 9.15
N ALA A 244 -9.83 6.76 8.38
CA ALA A 244 -8.76 5.79 8.16
C ALA A 244 -8.06 5.41 9.46
N PRO A 245 -7.71 4.14 9.66
CA PRO A 245 -6.74 3.76 10.68
C PRO A 245 -5.35 4.29 10.33
N ASN A 246 -4.40 4.20 11.26
CA ASN A 246 -3.00 4.49 10.99
C ASN A 246 -2.15 3.21 11.14
N GLY A 247 -1.42 2.82 10.11
CA GLY A 247 -0.56 1.62 10.09
C GLY A 247 -1.31 0.31 9.82
N ALA A 248 -2.42 0.36 9.10
CA ALA A 248 -3.13 -0.85 8.69
C ALA A 248 -2.59 -1.42 7.39
N ILE A 249 -2.49 -2.75 7.32
CA ILE A 249 -2.30 -3.50 6.07
C ILE A 249 -3.62 -4.19 5.76
N MET A 250 -4.27 -3.81 4.65
CA MET A 250 -5.57 -4.33 4.25
C MET A 250 -5.48 -5.15 2.97
N ALA A 251 -5.89 -6.41 3.04
CA ALA A 251 -6.12 -7.22 1.84
C ALA A 251 -7.50 -6.90 1.26
N ALA A 252 -7.59 -6.73 -0.06
CA ALA A 252 -8.82 -6.36 -0.76
C ALA A 252 -8.90 -6.99 -2.15
N GLY A 253 -10.03 -7.59 -2.47
CA GLY A 253 -10.34 -8.16 -3.79
C GLY A 253 -11.60 -9.00 -3.75
N ALA A 254 -12.27 -9.18 -4.87
CA ALA A 254 -13.50 -9.99 -4.99
C ALA A 254 -14.60 -9.64 -3.95
N GLY A 255 -14.66 -8.39 -3.50
CA GLY A 255 -15.59 -7.98 -2.44
C GLY A 255 -15.19 -8.46 -1.02
N VAL A 256 -14.01 -9.06 -0.86
CA VAL A 256 -13.47 -9.51 0.43
C VAL A 256 -12.45 -8.50 0.93
N PHE A 257 -12.56 -8.15 2.21
CA PHE A 257 -11.65 -7.25 2.91
C PHE A 257 -11.21 -7.90 4.21
N SER A 258 -9.89 -7.92 4.45
CA SER A 258 -9.32 -8.41 5.70
C SER A 258 -8.12 -7.56 6.12
N ARG A 259 -7.78 -7.62 7.42
CA ARG A 259 -6.61 -6.94 7.97
C ARG A 259 -5.50 -7.94 8.20
N ILE A 260 -4.28 -7.56 7.79
CA ILE A 260 -3.07 -8.35 8.03
C ILE A 260 -2.34 -7.76 9.24
N PHE A 261 -1.86 -8.63 10.12
CA PHE A 261 -1.04 -8.28 11.27
C PHE A 261 0.28 -9.03 11.23
N ILE A 262 1.35 -8.36 11.64
CA ILE A 262 2.64 -8.99 11.91
C ILE A 262 2.68 -9.21 13.43
N HIS A 263 2.76 -10.48 13.85
CA HIS A 263 2.80 -10.87 15.26
C HIS A 263 4.18 -11.37 15.65
N GLU A 264 4.53 -11.14 16.88
CA GLU A 264 5.68 -11.76 17.56
C GLU A 264 5.19 -12.59 18.75
N THR A 265 5.64 -13.83 18.84
CA THR A 265 5.33 -14.70 19.99
C THR A 265 5.90 -14.12 21.29
N MET A 266 5.41 -14.57 22.44
CA MET A 266 6.01 -14.16 23.71
C MET A 266 7.45 -14.64 23.84
N GLY A 267 7.74 -15.86 23.37
CA GLY A 267 9.05 -16.45 23.49
C GLY A 267 9.34 -16.96 24.91
N VAL A 268 10.60 -17.25 25.19
CA VAL A 268 11.11 -17.73 26.48
C VAL A 268 12.37 -16.97 26.86
N SER A 269 12.66 -16.88 28.18
CA SER A 269 13.96 -16.48 28.69
C SER A 269 14.77 -17.72 29.06
N LEU A 270 15.95 -17.87 28.50
CA LEU A 270 16.93 -18.89 28.87
C LEU A 270 17.92 -18.39 29.94
N GLY A 271 17.69 -17.17 30.44
CA GLY A 271 18.66 -16.51 31.34
C GLY A 271 19.87 -15.94 30.56
N MET A 272 20.81 -15.40 31.33
CA MET A 272 22.06 -14.80 30.77
C MET A 272 23.31 -15.62 31.20
N GLY A 273 23.14 -16.87 31.57
CA GLY A 273 24.18 -17.77 32.04
C GLY A 273 24.50 -18.94 31.11
N GLU A 274 24.92 -20.07 31.68
CA GLU A 274 25.34 -21.25 30.92
C GLU A 274 24.20 -21.91 30.11
N ASP A 275 22.95 -21.66 30.46
CA ASP A 275 21.78 -22.19 29.74
C ASP A 275 21.49 -21.44 28.42
N MET A 276 22.17 -20.33 28.13
CA MET A 276 22.01 -19.55 26.88
C MET A 276 22.79 -20.20 25.74
N THR A 277 22.32 -21.36 25.29
CA THR A 277 22.96 -22.18 24.26
C THR A 277 22.05 -22.44 23.06
N PRO A 278 22.60 -22.70 21.85
CA PRO A 278 21.80 -23.11 20.70
C PRO A 278 20.96 -24.35 20.92
N GLU A 279 21.49 -25.30 21.73
CA GLU A 279 20.82 -26.55 22.09
C GLU A 279 19.57 -26.28 22.93
N ASN A 280 19.63 -25.33 23.88
CA ASN A 280 18.47 -24.92 24.67
C ASN A 280 17.46 -24.08 23.86
N ILE A 281 17.89 -23.31 22.84
CA ILE A 281 16.98 -22.71 21.87
C ILE A 281 16.23 -23.80 21.12
N HIS A 282 16.95 -24.83 20.63
CA HIS A 282 16.33 -25.95 19.92
C HIS A 282 15.34 -26.70 20.83
N ALA A 283 15.73 -27.02 22.07
CA ALA A 283 14.85 -27.70 23.02
C ALA A 283 13.61 -26.89 23.42
N SER A 284 13.67 -25.57 23.30
CA SER A 284 12.59 -24.64 23.63
C SER A 284 11.78 -24.19 22.44
N TRP A 285 12.04 -24.69 21.22
CA TRP A 285 11.49 -24.17 19.96
C TRP A 285 9.95 -24.11 19.94
N ASP A 286 9.28 -25.12 20.46
CA ASP A 286 7.81 -25.17 20.52
C ASP A 286 7.25 -24.03 21.40
N LYS A 287 7.90 -23.73 22.53
CA LYS A 287 7.51 -22.60 23.39
C LYS A 287 7.84 -21.25 22.77
N ILE A 288 8.99 -21.15 22.07
CA ILE A 288 9.41 -19.96 21.34
C ILE A 288 8.39 -19.65 20.24
N SER A 289 7.82 -20.67 19.61
CA SER A 289 6.90 -20.58 18.49
C SER A 289 5.41 -20.54 18.89
N ASP A 290 5.10 -20.58 20.18
CA ASP A 290 3.73 -20.59 20.69
C ASP A 290 3.02 -19.25 20.39
N MET A 291 1.97 -19.32 19.60
CA MET A 291 1.17 -18.15 19.17
C MET A 291 0.09 -17.73 20.18
N THR A 292 -0.11 -18.47 21.29
CA THR A 292 -1.21 -18.26 22.23
C THR A 292 -1.31 -16.81 22.73
N ASP A 293 -0.17 -16.22 23.10
CA ASP A 293 -0.06 -14.84 23.60
C ASP A 293 0.72 -13.92 22.65
N ALA A 294 0.76 -14.28 21.37
CA ALA A 294 1.46 -13.47 20.36
C ALA A 294 0.88 -12.06 20.25
N ARG A 295 1.75 -11.07 20.12
CA ARG A 295 1.38 -9.64 20.07
C ARG A 295 1.67 -9.02 18.71
N ALA A 296 0.76 -8.18 18.22
CA ALA A 296 1.00 -7.30 17.10
C ALA A 296 1.64 -6.00 17.61
N LEU A 297 2.97 -5.97 17.65
CA LEU A 297 3.72 -4.83 18.17
C LEU A 297 3.54 -3.60 17.27
N GLN A 298 3.43 -2.42 17.87
CA GLN A 298 3.16 -1.16 17.15
C GLN A 298 4.44 -0.40 16.79
N ASN A 299 5.53 -0.64 17.50
CA ASN A 299 6.84 -0.04 17.27
C ASN A 299 7.97 -0.91 17.84
N GLY A 300 9.23 -0.59 17.46
CA GLY A 300 10.40 -1.36 17.90
C GLY A 300 10.67 -1.30 19.41
N GLY A 301 10.24 -0.23 20.09
CA GLY A 301 10.40 -0.11 21.55
C GLY A 301 9.56 -1.11 22.33
N GLU A 302 8.40 -1.50 21.82
CA GLU A 302 7.55 -2.52 22.47
C GLU A 302 8.22 -3.90 22.50
N GLN A 303 9.05 -4.24 21.51
CA GLN A 303 9.84 -5.47 21.52
C GLN A 303 10.84 -5.46 22.70
N THR A 304 11.54 -4.34 22.88
CA THR A 304 12.48 -4.17 24.00
C THR A 304 11.77 -4.30 25.35
N LEU A 305 10.60 -3.63 25.50
CA LEU A 305 9.81 -3.73 26.72
C LEU A 305 9.34 -5.18 26.99
N LYS A 306 8.90 -5.89 25.96
CA LYS A 306 8.52 -7.30 26.08
C LYS A 306 9.68 -8.18 26.58
N PHE A 307 10.91 -7.93 26.13
CA PHE A 307 12.07 -8.65 26.63
C PHE A 307 12.34 -8.35 28.11
N PHE A 308 12.21 -7.09 28.54
CA PHE A 308 12.29 -6.77 29.97
C PHE A 308 11.20 -7.42 30.81
N GLU A 309 9.98 -7.56 30.28
CA GLU A 309 8.91 -8.31 30.97
C GLU A 309 9.29 -9.80 31.19
N LEU A 310 10.00 -10.41 30.23
CA LEU A 310 10.38 -11.82 30.31
C LEU A 310 11.56 -12.11 31.25
N ILE A 311 12.56 -11.22 31.27
CA ILE A 311 13.75 -11.43 32.14
C ILE A 311 13.49 -11.10 33.60
N ASN A 312 12.41 -10.39 33.91
CA ASN A 312 12.01 -10.05 35.28
C ASN A 312 10.94 -11.00 35.86
N LYS A 313 10.55 -12.04 35.14
CA LYS A 313 9.70 -13.14 35.60
C LYS A 313 10.52 -14.29 36.14
#